data_465f0f18894dd3da281b10f28cfd3fbe
#
_entry.id   465f0f18894dd3da281b10f28cfd3fbe
#
_cell.length_a   1.000
_cell.length_b   1.000
_cell.length_c   1.000
_cell.angle_alpha   90.00
_cell.angle_beta   90.00
_cell.angle_gamma   90.00
#
_symmetry.space_group_name_H-M   'P 1'
#
loop_
_entity.id
_entity.type
_entity.pdbx_description
1 polymer ?
#
loop_
_entity_poly.entity_id
_entity_poly.type
_entity_poly.pdbx_seq_one_letter_code
_entity_poly.pdbx_strand_id
1 'polypeptide(L)'
;MKGLWLPFLLVGLTTWAAPPGVPLCERPHVAAPAVERPFPEEVQRALDALVRAELAREPNHAGLAVGVLRGGERWVGAYGQRDVARGLPATPRTTWRMASITKSFTAVAVLQLVEQGRIELDADIRTVVPAWPEKRWPVTVRQLLGHLGGVTNYGRFGPSHDSGPVDSAGALALVAGYELEAEPGTRFLYSTWAYNLLGAAIEAVSGQSYGEYLQEHVFGPAGMEHAALDDRRTRDEHHAAGYRLRDGQRVPSKVIDVSGRFAGGGTRASIEDLLGFGGALLDYRLVSRTSTGWMQTPMSTRDGRLTDYGMGFATWPLRGHYVVAHSGAQPETSTLLLLLPGEDVAIALASNVEGQAASLKRIAYGIIELLLEDKGPRLSAHRQGTVDAVVNEGLNRVFGYGLAYHQWAAHGPGTLPGTGGLPEAFEQVTRLLDRAAIERAPDAARERLLAAHEPHEDWLLVRVGAHMARTLEEAMGPERLRSYPARGPLAFFNDYLAVCESKSCPDPFRFNETLRADLRRFTGENIEPSRH
;
A
#
# COMPACT_ATOMS: atom_id res chain seq x y z
N MET A 1 -8.88 -61.36 -32.21
CA MET A 1 -7.68 -61.80 -31.51
C MET A 1 -6.89 -60.56 -31.11
N LYS A 2 -6.62 -60.44 -29.83
CA LYS A 2 -5.72 -59.54 -29.11
C LYS A 2 -5.89 -58.02 -29.32
N GLY A 3 -6.68 -57.41 -28.42
CA GLY A 3 -6.73 -55.98 -28.17
C GLY A 3 -5.52 -55.52 -27.36
N LEU A 4 -4.96 -54.39 -27.73
CA LEU A 4 -4.01 -53.65 -26.89
C LEU A 4 -4.78 -52.56 -26.15
N TRP A 5 -4.77 -52.64 -24.85
CA TRP A 5 -5.19 -51.56 -23.94
C TRP A 5 -3.98 -50.65 -23.71
N LEU A 6 -4.10 -49.36 -24.06
CA LEU A 6 -3.19 -48.31 -23.59
C LEU A 6 -3.82 -47.69 -22.33
N PRO A 7 -3.04 -47.47 -21.24
CA PRO A 7 -3.54 -46.79 -20.08
C PRO A 7 -3.55 -45.28 -20.32
N PHE A 8 -4.70 -44.64 -20.12
CA PHE A 8 -4.81 -43.19 -20.00
C PHE A 8 -4.09 -42.76 -18.72
N LEU A 9 -3.00 -41.99 -18.86
CA LEU A 9 -2.40 -41.23 -17.78
C LEU A 9 -3.36 -40.08 -17.44
N LEU A 10 -4.06 -40.21 -16.30
CA LEU A 10 -4.74 -39.11 -15.62
C LEU A 10 -3.67 -38.18 -15.08
N VAL A 11 -3.41 -37.07 -15.79
CA VAL A 11 -2.73 -35.91 -15.23
C VAL A 11 -3.68 -35.33 -14.20
N GLY A 12 -3.32 -35.48 -12.94
CA GLY A 12 -4.06 -34.91 -11.84
C GLY A 12 -4.02 -33.39 -11.94
N LEU A 13 -5.16 -32.79 -12.29
CA LEU A 13 -5.45 -31.39 -12.03
C LEU A 13 -5.48 -31.24 -10.50
N THR A 14 -4.39 -30.73 -9.93
CA THR A 14 -4.41 -30.18 -8.57
C THR A 14 -5.32 -28.97 -8.58
N THR A 15 -6.60 -29.20 -8.31
CA THR A 15 -7.52 -28.14 -7.93
C THR A 15 -6.99 -27.50 -6.66
N TRP A 16 -6.64 -26.25 -6.75
CA TRP A 16 -6.45 -25.41 -5.57
C TRP A 16 -7.80 -25.40 -4.83
N ALA A 17 -7.91 -26.21 -3.80
CA ALA A 17 -9.03 -26.15 -2.89
C ALA A 17 -8.92 -24.82 -2.14
N ALA A 18 -9.93 -23.97 -2.28
CA ALA A 18 -10.13 -22.86 -1.37
C ALA A 18 -10.11 -23.40 0.07
N PRO A 19 -9.52 -22.67 1.03
CA PRO A 19 -9.55 -23.09 2.42
C PRO A 19 -11.00 -23.35 2.86
N PRO A 20 -11.25 -24.36 3.74
CA PRO A 20 -12.59 -24.78 4.12
C PRO A 20 -13.37 -23.58 4.66
N GLY A 21 -14.62 -23.47 4.23
CA GLY A 21 -15.50 -22.35 4.36
C GLY A 21 -15.45 -21.65 5.72
N VAL A 22 -15.00 -20.40 5.67
CA VAL A 22 -15.30 -19.43 6.73
C VAL A 22 -16.80 -19.13 6.61
N PRO A 23 -17.58 -19.15 7.71
CA PRO A 23 -19.00 -18.83 7.66
C PRO A 23 -19.20 -17.43 7.06
N LEU A 24 -19.97 -17.34 5.99
CA LEU A 24 -20.28 -16.12 5.23
C LEU A 24 -21.13 -15.08 6.00
N CYS A 25 -21.18 -15.11 7.32
CA CYS A 25 -22.07 -14.28 8.13
C CYS A 25 -21.45 -13.75 9.41
N GLU A 26 -20.34 -13.03 9.31
CA GLU A 26 -20.09 -11.96 10.29
C GLU A 26 -20.38 -10.63 9.58
N ARG A 27 -21.58 -10.07 9.84
CA ARG A 27 -21.84 -8.67 9.49
C ARG A 27 -20.74 -7.83 10.14
N PRO A 28 -20.19 -6.82 9.43
CA PRO A 28 -19.25 -5.91 10.06
C PRO A 28 -19.87 -5.42 11.36
N HIS A 29 -19.15 -5.55 12.48
CA HIS A 29 -19.54 -4.93 13.71
C HIS A 29 -19.58 -3.42 13.44
N VAL A 30 -20.77 -2.86 13.30
CA VAL A 30 -20.95 -1.41 13.33
C VAL A 30 -20.74 -0.97 14.78
N ALA A 31 -19.49 -1.00 15.22
CA ALA A 31 -19.10 -0.31 16.42
C ALA A 31 -19.28 1.18 16.14
N ALA A 32 -19.92 1.91 17.05
CA ALA A 32 -19.92 3.35 16.98
C ALA A 32 -18.47 3.84 16.85
N PRO A 33 -18.20 4.88 16.04
CA PRO A 33 -16.85 5.40 15.91
C PRO A 33 -16.28 5.66 17.30
N ALA A 34 -15.05 5.22 17.54
CA ALA A 34 -14.36 5.50 18.78
C ALA A 34 -14.38 7.03 18.99
N VAL A 35 -14.64 7.48 20.20
CA VAL A 35 -14.65 8.92 20.51
C VAL A 35 -13.23 9.43 20.25
N GLU A 36 -13.04 10.14 19.15
CA GLU A 36 -11.74 10.72 18.79
C GLU A 36 -11.42 11.86 19.74
N ARG A 37 -10.22 11.85 20.27
CA ARG A 37 -9.68 12.91 21.13
C ARG A 37 -8.48 13.58 20.44
N PRO A 38 -8.19 14.85 20.73
CA PRO A 38 -7.00 15.48 20.19
C PRO A 38 -5.73 14.82 20.77
N PHE A 39 -4.68 14.76 19.98
CA PHE A 39 -3.35 14.44 20.50
C PHE A 39 -2.92 15.38 21.61
N PRO A 40 -2.00 15.00 22.50
CA PRO A 40 -1.38 15.93 23.45
C PRO A 40 -0.83 17.16 22.73
N GLU A 41 -0.91 18.33 23.35
CA GLU A 41 -0.49 19.60 22.73
C GLU A 41 0.97 19.59 22.23
N GLU A 42 1.85 18.88 22.92
CA GLU A 42 3.26 18.75 22.52
C GLU A 42 3.36 18.01 21.19
N VAL A 43 2.60 16.92 21.01
CA VAL A 43 2.56 16.15 19.76
C VAL A 43 1.95 17.00 18.64
N GLN A 44 0.87 17.73 18.91
CA GLN A 44 0.27 18.63 17.92
C GLN A 44 1.26 19.70 17.44
N ARG A 45 1.99 20.33 18.36
CA ARG A 45 3.05 21.31 18.01
C ARG A 45 4.18 20.68 17.19
N ALA A 46 4.57 19.45 17.52
CA ALA A 46 5.62 18.74 16.77
C ALA A 46 5.15 18.38 15.36
N LEU A 47 3.91 17.92 15.19
CA LEU A 47 3.30 17.68 13.87
C LEU A 47 3.22 18.95 13.03
N ASP A 48 2.74 20.07 13.61
CA ASP A 48 2.68 21.37 12.93
C ASP A 48 4.08 21.85 12.49
N ALA A 49 5.07 21.76 13.38
CA ALA A 49 6.44 22.15 13.09
C ALA A 49 7.06 21.32 11.94
N LEU A 50 6.81 20.00 11.93
CA LEU A 50 7.27 19.10 10.88
C LEU A 50 6.69 19.50 9.50
N VAL A 51 5.37 19.74 9.44
CA VAL A 51 4.71 20.14 8.19
C VAL A 51 5.21 21.50 7.71
N ARG A 52 5.37 22.49 8.61
CA ARG A 52 5.91 23.81 8.26
C ARG A 52 7.35 23.74 7.78
N ALA A 53 8.17 22.85 8.34
CA ALA A 53 9.55 22.66 7.89
C ALA A 53 9.58 22.10 6.45
N GLU A 54 8.69 21.19 6.10
CA GLU A 54 8.59 20.68 4.72
C GLU A 54 8.07 21.77 3.75
N LEU A 55 7.06 22.55 4.15
CA LEU A 55 6.57 23.67 3.35
C LEU A 55 7.63 24.75 3.11
N ALA A 56 8.49 24.99 4.09
CA ALA A 56 9.63 25.92 3.93
C ALA A 56 10.68 25.38 2.94
N ARG A 57 10.84 24.06 2.88
CA ARG A 57 11.74 23.39 1.92
C ARG A 57 11.18 23.36 0.50
N GLU A 58 9.87 23.28 0.37
CA GLU A 58 9.13 23.17 -0.90
C GLU A 58 8.14 24.35 -1.05
N PRO A 59 8.61 25.56 -1.38
CA PRO A 59 7.75 26.76 -1.36
C PRO A 59 6.65 26.77 -2.44
N ASN A 60 6.64 25.76 -3.30
CA ASN A 60 5.68 25.68 -4.42
C ASN A 60 4.32 25.09 -4.04
N HIS A 61 4.10 24.63 -2.80
CA HIS A 61 2.78 24.28 -2.33
C HIS A 61 1.85 25.51 -2.37
N ALA A 62 0.64 25.35 -2.93
CA ALA A 62 -0.41 26.36 -2.85
C ALA A 62 -1.24 26.14 -1.58
N GLY A 63 -1.90 25.00 -1.50
CA GLY A 63 -2.64 24.51 -0.34
C GLY A 63 -2.23 23.08 0.00
N LEU A 64 -2.19 22.78 1.27
CA LEU A 64 -1.91 21.45 1.82
C LEU A 64 -2.83 21.20 3.01
N ALA A 65 -3.37 20.00 3.11
CA ALA A 65 -4.05 19.52 4.31
C ALA A 65 -3.43 18.18 4.74
N VAL A 66 -3.32 17.97 6.04
CA VAL A 66 -2.71 16.80 6.68
C VAL A 66 -3.61 16.35 7.81
N GLY A 67 -3.97 15.07 7.83
CA GLY A 67 -4.70 14.43 8.92
C GLY A 67 -3.92 13.25 9.47
N VAL A 68 -3.97 13.05 10.78
CA VAL A 68 -3.30 11.97 11.51
C VAL A 68 -4.27 11.39 12.53
N LEU A 69 -4.40 10.07 12.54
CA LEU A 69 -5.14 9.29 13.54
C LEU A 69 -4.21 8.23 14.12
N ARG A 70 -4.22 8.02 15.44
CA ARG A 70 -3.53 6.92 16.11
C ARG A 70 -4.22 6.56 17.42
N GLY A 71 -4.68 5.33 17.56
CA GLY A 71 -5.25 4.86 18.83
C GLY A 71 -6.42 5.72 19.35
N GLY A 72 -7.27 6.25 18.46
CA GLY A 72 -8.36 7.18 18.79
C GLY A 72 -7.91 8.63 19.04
N GLU A 73 -6.62 8.96 18.92
CA GLU A 73 -6.13 10.35 18.93
C GLU A 73 -6.07 10.91 17.51
N ARG A 74 -6.53 12.16 17.34
CA ARG A 74 -6.65 12.81 16.03
C ARG A 74 -6.01 14.19 16.00
N TRP A 75 -5.39 14.51 14.88
CA TRP A 75 -4.95 15.87 14.54
C TRP A 75 -5.19 16.16 13.07
N VAL A 76 -5.58 17.39 12.75
CA VAL A 76 -5.76 17.88 11.38
C VAL A 76 -5.15 19.27 11.26
N GLY A 77 -4.27 19.46 10.28
CA GLY A 77 -3.67 20.74 9.91
C GLY A 77 -4.01 21.12 8.47
N ALA A 78 -4.24 22.42 8.22
CA ALA A 78 -4.44 22.96 6.88
C ALA A 78 -3.58 24.20 6.69
N TYR A 79 -2.92 24.31 5.52
CA TYR A 79 -1.88 25.30 5.25
C TYR A 79 -2.05 25.91 3.87
N GLY A 80 -1.68 27.18 3.72
CA GLY A 80 -1.70 27.88 2.44
C GLY A 80 -3.13 28.16 1.94
N GLN A 81 -3.31 28.14 0.64
CA GLN A 81 -4.54 28.57 -0.02
C GLN A 81 -5.16 27.48 -0.88
N ARG A 82 -6.45 27.18 -0.68
CA ARG A 82 -7.21 26.32 -1.58
C ARG A 82 -7.48 26.98 -2.92
N ASP A 83 -7.49 28.32 -2.96
CA ASP A 83 -7.63 29.12 -4.18
C ASP A 83 -6.76 30.37 -4.08
N VAL A 84 -5.64 30.38 -4.79
CA VAL A 84 -4.66 31.47 -4.76
C VAL A 84 -5.22 32.72 -5.46
N ALA A 85 -5.96 32.53 -6.57
CA ALA A 85 -6.49 33.67 -7.32
C ALA A 85 -7.54 34.46 -6.52
N ARG A 86 -8.30 33.77 -5.67
CA ARG A 86 -9.32 34.38 -4.80
C ARG A 86 -8.82 34.68 -3.39
N GLY A 87 -7.58 34.32 -3.05
CA GLY A 87 -7.03 34.46 -1.70
C GLY A 87 -7.72 33.61 -0.63
N LEU A 88 -8.34 32.51 -1.00
CA LEU A 88 -9.10 31.66 -0.08
C LEU A 88 -8.19 30.66 0.65
N PRO A 89 -8.16 30.66 2.00
CA PRO A 89 -7.31 29.74 2.76
C PRO A 89 -7.76 28.30 2.61
N ALA A 90 -6.81 27.35 2.68
CA ALA A 90 -7.11 25.95 2.92
C ALA A 90 -7.62 25.75 4.36
N THR A 91 -8.59 24.86 4.53
CA THR A 91 -9.19 24.49 5.82
C THR A 91 -9.31 22.97 5.91
N PRO A 92 -9.53 22.39 7.09
CA PRO A 92 -9.81 20.95 7.21
C PRO A 92 -10.98 20.46 6.34
N ARG A 93 -11.97 21.31 6.08
CA ARG A 93 -13.14 21.02 5.24
C ARG A 93 -12.93 21.31 3.75
N THR A 94 -11.76 21.82 3.36
CA THR A 94 -11.44 21.96 1.93
C THR A 94 -11.53 20.61 1.25
N THR A 95 -12.31 20.52 0.17
CA THR A 95 -12.42 19.32 -0.63
C THR A 95 -11.38 19.31 -1.73
N TRP A 96 -10.76 18.16 -1.92
CA TRP A 96 -9.71 17.91 -2.90
C TRP A 96 -10.13 16.77 -3.80
N ARG A 97 -9.68 16.77 -5.04
CA ARG A 97 -9.78 15.56 -5.88
C ARG A 97 -8.98 14.44 -5.25
N MET A 98 -9.61 13.30 -5.04
CA MET A 98 -8.94 12.13 -4.45
C MET A 98 -8.12 11.36 -5.47
N ALA A 99 -8.37 11.56 -6.75
CA ALA A 99 -7.71 10.82 -7.82
C ALA A 99 -7.74 9.31 -7.54
N SER A 100 -6.61 8.63 -7.66
CA SER A 100 -6.57 7.16 -7.53
C SER A 100 -6.91 6.60 -6.16
N ILE A 101 -7.02 7.41 -5.10
CA ILE A 101 -7.57 6.94 -3.81
C ILE A 101 -9.02 6.47 -3.98
N THR A 102 -9.76 6.97 -4.99
CA THR A 102 -11.07 6.44 -5.40
C THR A 102 -11.08 4.91 -5.54
N LYS A 103 -9.97 4.31 -5.97
CA LYS A 103 -9.86 2.85 -6.10
C LYS A 103 -10.03 2.13 -4.77
N SER A 104 -9.55 2.70 -3.69
CA SER A 104 -9.73 2.11 -2.35
C SER A 104 -11.20 2.12 -1.94
N PHE A 105 -11.96 3.18 -2.26
CA PHE A 105 -13.40 3.22 -2.03
C PHE A 105 -14.14 2.19 -2.88
N THR A 106 -13.77 2.07 -4.17
CA THR A 106 -14.35 1.08 -5.08
C THR A 106 -14.06 -0.35 -4.60
N ALA A 107 -12.85 -0.63 -4.12
CA ALA A 107 -12.49 -1.94 -3.60
C ALA A 107 -13.33 -2.32 -2.38
N VAL A 108 -13.55 -1.38 -1.45
CA VAL A 108 -14.48 -1.58 -0.31
C VAL A 108 -15.87 -1.93 -0.83
N ALA A 109 -16.43 -1.14 -1.75
CA ALA A 109 -17.77 -1.36 -2.29
C ALA A 109 -17.92 -2.74 -2.96
N VAL A 110 -16.94 -3.16 -3.76
CA VAL A 110 -16.93 -4.50 -4.37
C VAL A 110 -16.88 -5.58 -3.30
N LEU A 111 -16.00 -5.44 -2.29
CA LEU A 111 -15.86 -6.44 -1.24
C LEU A 111 -17.08 -6.54 -0.34
N GLN A 112 -17.81 -5.44 -0.11
CA GLN A 112 -19.12 -5.48 0.56
C GLN A 112 -20.13 -6.35 -0.23
N LEU A 113 -20.16 -6.23 -1.55
CA LEU A 113 -21.02 -7.07 -2.41
C LEU A 113 -20.53 -8.53 -2.45
N VAL A 114 -19.23 -8.77 -2.31
CA VAL A 114 -18.66 -10.11 -2.16
C VAL A 114 -19.10 -10.74 -0.82
N GLU A 115 -19.02 -10.00 0.28
CA GLU A 115 -19.48 -10.46 1.61
C GLU A 115 -20.98 -10.78 1.65
N GLN A 116 -21.76 -10.09 0.82
CA GLN A 116 -23.19 -10.36 0.62
C GLN A 116 -23.46 -11.55 -0.31
N GLY A 117 -22.43 -12.19 -0.87
CA GLY A 117 -22.55 -13.27 -1.86
C GLY A 117 -23.14 -12.84 -3.21
N ARG A 118 -23.13 -11.54 -3.51
CA ARG A 118 -23.68 -10.96 -4.76
C ARG A 118 -22.64 -10.83 -5.87
N ILE A 119 -21.36 -10.83 -5.53
CA ILE A 119 -20.21 -10.87 -6.45
C ILE A 119 -19.30 -12.02 -6.01
N GLU A 120 -18.88 -12.84 -6.97
CA GLU A 120 -17.84 -13.85 -6.79
C GLU A 120 -16.51 -13.33 -7.31
N LEU A 121 -15.48 -13.29 -6.45
CA LEU A 121 -14.17 -12.71 -6.80
C LEU A 121 -13.50 -13.39 -8.00
N ASP A 122 -13.67 -14.69 -8.13
CA ASP A 122 -13.00 -15.51 -9.16
C ASP A 122 -13.88 -15.79 -10.38
N ALA A 123 -15.11 -15.26 -10.42
CA ALA A 123 -15.96 -15.32 -11.60
C ALA A 123 -15.50 -14.31 -12.69
N ASP A 124 -15.77 -14.65 -13.94
CA ASP A 124 -15.60 -13.72 -15.08
C ASP A 124 -16.44 -12.46 -14.84
N ILE A 125 -15.84 -11.30 -15.03
CA ILE A 125 -16.51 -10.00 -14.86
C ILE A 125 -17.80 -9.88 -15.71
N ARG A 126 -17.89 -10.59 -16.81
CA ARG A 126 -19.07 -10.60 -17.69
C ARG A 126 -20.31 -11.20 -17.02
N THR A 127 -20.14 -11.99 -15.97
CA THR A 127 -21.28 -12.52 -15.19
C THR A 127 -22.07 -11.41 -14.50
N VAL A 128 -21.41 -10.31 -14.15
CA VAL A 128 -22.01 -9.15 -13.48
C VAL A 128 -22.03 -7.89 -14.36
N VAL A 129 -21.18 -7.82 -15.40
CA VAL A 129 -21.15 -6.73 -16.39
C VAL A 129 -21.29 -7.31 -17.79
N PRO A 130 -22.51 -7.73 -18.23
CA PRO A 130 -22.71 -8.31 -19.55
C PRO A 130 -22.37 -7.36 -20.72
N ALA A 131 -22.36 -6.05 -20.47
CA ALA A 131 -21.94 -5.03 -21.44
C ALA A 131 -20.43 -5.06 -21.74
N TRP A 132 -19.62 -5.74 -20.94
CA TRP A 132 -18.21 -5.93 -21.24
C TRP A 132 -18.06 -6.96 -22.35
N PRO A 133 -17.44 -6.61 -23.50
CA PRO A 133 -17.36 -7.52 -24.64
C PRO A 133 -16.45 -8.71 -24.33
N GLU A 134 -16.68 -9.80 -25.04
CA GLU A 134 -15.78 -10.94 -24.99
C GLU A 134 -14.38 -10.53 -25.42
N LYS A 135 -13.39 -10.95 -24.62
CA LYS A 135 -11.97 -10.74 -24.87
C LYS A 135 -11.29 -12.07 -25.11
N ARG A 136 -10.07 -12.03 -25.62
CA ARG A 136 -9.25 -13.22 -25.84
C ARG A 136 -9.16 -14.14 -24.62
N TRP A 137 -9.19 -13.55 -23.41
CA TRP A 137 -9.14 -14.26 -22.14
C TRP A 137 -10.23 -13.74 -21.18
N PRO A 138 -10.80 -14.61 -20.34
CA PRO A 138 -11.69 -14.17 -19.28
C PRO A 138 -10.90 -13.37 -18.22
N VAL A 139 -11.56 -12.39 -17.62
CA VAL A 139 -10.99 -11.53 -16.56
C VAL A 139 -11.86 -11.64 -15.33
N THR A 140 -11.26 -11.93 -14.17
CA THR A 140 -11.99 -12.04 -12.91
C THR A 140 -12.03 -10.72 -12.15
N VAL A 141 -13.03 -10.58 -11.26
CA VAL A 141 -13.15 -9.42 -10.36
C VAL A 141 -11.89 -9.27 -9.49
N ARG A 142 -11.35 -10.39 -8.98
CA ARG A 142 -10.08 -10.41 -8.22
C ARG A 142 -8.93 -9.82 -9.02
N GLN A 143 -8.78 -10.23 -10.26
CA GLN A 143 -7.70 -9.74 -11.14
C GLN A 143 -7.83 -8.25 -11.44
N LEU A 144 -9.07 -7.73 -11.58
CA LEU A 144 -9.30 -6.30 -11.77
C LEU A 144 -8.92 -5.49 -10.52
N LEU A 145 -9.31 -5.94 -9.32
CA LEU A 145 -8.98 -5.31 -8.05
C LEU A 145 -7.47 -5.19 -7.82
N GLY A 146 -6.70 -6.21 -8.23
CA GLY A 146 -5.24 -6.29 -8.06
C GLY A 146 -4.43 -5.83 -9.28
N HIS A 147 -5.05 -5.23 -10.29
CA HIS A 147 -4.36 -4.80 -11.53
C HIS A 147 -3.67 -5.95 -12.30
N LEU A 148 -4.22 -7.15 -12.17
CA LEU A 148 -3.78 -8.36 -12.87
C LEU A 148 -4.69 -8.73 -14.06
N GLY A 149 -5.67 -7.90 -14.39
CA GLY A 149 -6.65 -8.19 -15.44
C GLY A 149 -6.17 -7.92 -16.87
N GLY A 150 -4.99 -7.35 -17.06
CA GLY A 150 -4.46 -7.02 -18.39
C GLY A 150 -5.19 -5.88 -19.09
N VAL A 151 -6.11 -5.17 -18.42
CA VAL A 151 -6.87 -4.06 -19.01
C VAL A 151 -5.97 -2.86 -19.27
N THR A 152 -6.07 -2.29 -20.47
CA THR A 152 -5.29 -1.09 -20.84
C THR A 152 -5.48 0.08 -19.88
N ASN A 153 -4.53 1.01 -19.89
CA ASN A 153 -4.61 2.25 -19.12
C ASN A 153 -4.44 3.45 -20.08
N TYR A 154 -4.26 4.64 -19.51
CA TYR A 154 -3.91 5.83 -20.30
C TYR A 154 -2.59 5.63 -21.02
N GLY A 155 -2.45 6.24 -22.19
CA GLY A 155 -1.21 6.22 -22.89
C GLY A 155 -1.36 6.32 -24.41
N ARG A 156 -0.30 5.97 -25.13
CA ARG A 156 -0.23 6.12 -26.59
C ARG A 156 -1.31 5.33 -27.33
N PHE A 157 -1.79 4.24 -26.75
CA PHE A 157 -2.77 3.32 -27.34
C PHE A 157 -4.05 3.19 -26.50
N GLY A 158 -4.16 3.88 -25.37
CA GLY A 158 -5.32 3.87 -24.49
C GLY A 158 -6.22 5.09 -24.64
N PRO A 159 -7.36 5.09 -23.96
CA PRO A 159 -8.30 6.23 -23.95
C PRO A 159 -7.68 7.52 -23.44
N SER A 160 -8.25 8.66 -23.84
CA SER A 160 -7.83 9.99 -23.38
C SER A 160 -8.07 10.18 -21.88
N HIS A 161 -7.22 10.97 -21.23
CA HIS A 161 -7.46 11.45 -19.87
C HIS A 161 -8.69 12.35 -19.72
N ASP A 162 -9.07 13.03 -20.78
CA ASP A 162 -10.16 13.99 -20.84
C ASP A 162 -11.15 13.53 -21.90
N SER A 163 -12.19 12.84 -21.46
CA SER A 163 -13.21 12.25 -22.34
C SER A 163 -14.44 13.15 -22.52
N GLY A 164 -14.47 14.29 -21.83
CA GLY A 164 -15.68 15.06 -21.63
C GLY A 164 -16.65 14.39 -20.63
N PRO A 165 -17.78 15.02 -20.31
CA PRO A 165 -18.73 14.46 -19.37
C PRO A 165 -19.41 13.21 -19.98
N VAL A 166 -19.33 12.09 -19.27
CA VAL A 166 -19.94 10.81 -19.61
C VAL A 166 -20.57 10.19 -18.36
N ASP A 167 -21.58 9.35 -18.57
CA ASP A 167 -22.10 8.46 -17.51
C ASP A 167 -21.24 7.19 -17.38
N SER A 168 -21.62 6.29 -16.51
CA SER A 168 -20.90 5.04 -16.27
C SER A 168 -20.87 4.12 -17.49
N ALA A 169 -21.94 4.08 -18.28
CA ALA A 169 -21.99 3.33 -19.54
C ALA A 169 -21.04 3.92 -20.58
N GLY A 170 -21.02 5.25 -20.73
CA GLY A 170 -20.07 5.96 -21.56
C GLY A 170 -18.62 5.76 -21.10
N ALA A 171 -18.36 5.79 -19.79
CA ALA A 171 -17.04 5.51 -19.22
C ALA A 171 -16.57 4.06 -19.49
N LEU A 172 -17.49 3.08 -19.46
CA LEU A 172 -17.19 1.71 -19.85
C LEU A 172 -16.90 1.60 -21.35
N ALA A 173 -17.66 2.30 -22.19
CA ALA A 173 -17.48 2.30 -23.64
C ALA A 173 -16.11 2.83 -24.07
N LEU A 174 -15.49 3.74 -23.30
CA LEU A 174 -14.16 4.27 -23.59
C LEU A 174 -13.07 3.18 -23.64
N VAL A 175 -13.23 2.10 -22.89
CA VAL A 175 -12.23 1.04 -22.78
C VAL A 175 -12.69 -0.28 -23.41
N ALA A 176 -13.98 -0.46 -23.63
CA ALA A 176 -14.57 -1.70 -24.13
C ALA A 176 -14.03 -2.15 -25.50
N GLY A 177 -13.66 -1.22 -26.37
CA GLY A 177 -13.09 -1.51 -27.68
C GLY A 177 -11.64 -1.95 -27.70
N TYR A 178 -10.89 -1.83 -26.59
CA TYR A 178 -9.47 -2.19 -26.52
C TYR A 178 -9.30 -3.66 -26.12
N GLU A 179 -8.34 -4.34 -26.73
CA GLU A 179 -7.93 -5.67 -26.31
C GLU A 179 -7.13 -5.63 -24.98
N LEU A 180 -7.02 -6.78 -24.32
CA LEU A 180 -6.18 -6.91 -23.14
C LEU A 180 -4.70 -6.85 -23.54
N GLU A 181 -3.91 -6.06 -22.82
CA GLU A 181 -2.46 -5.89 -23.09
C GLU A 181 -1.61 -7.10 -22.64
N ALA A 182 -2.18 -7.93 -21.77
CA ALA A 182 -1.56 -9.17 -21.31
C ALA A 182 -2.62 -10.19 -20.91
N GLU A 183 -2.25 -11.46 -20.89
CA GLU A 183 -3.07 -12.51 -20.32
C GLU A 183 -3.29 -12.25 -18.83
N PRO A 184 -4.55 -12.27 -18.33
CA PRO A 184 -4.85 -12.01 -16.92
C PRO A 184 -4.08 -12.93 -15.98
N GLY A 185 -3.54 -12.36 -14.92
CA GLY A 185 -2.71 -13.04 -13.93
C GLY A 185 -1.22 -13.15 -14.30
N THR A 186 -0.77 -12.74 -15.49
CA THR A 186 0.64 -12.88 -15.89
C THR A 186 1.50 -11.66 -15.60
N ARG A 187 0.89 -10.48 -15.51
CA ARG A 187 1.60 -9.21 -15.29
C ARG A 187 0.78 -8.24 -14.48
N PHE A 188 1.45 -7.50 -13.62
CA PHE A 188 0.88 -6.32 -12.98
C PHE A 188 0.83 -5.18 -14.01
N LEU A 189 -0.39 -4.72 -14.33
CA LEU A 189 -0.65 -3.61 -15.24
C LEU A 189 -1.66 -2.67 -14.58
N TYR A 190 -1.14 -1.63 -13.94
CA TYR A 190 -1.97 -0.64 -13.28
C TYR A 190 -2.94 0.00 -14.27
N SER A 191 -4.23 -0.12 -14.02
CA SER A 191 -5.27 0.41 -14.89
C SER A 191 -6.39 1.11 -14.13
N THR A 192 -6.59 2.37 -14.44
CA THR A 192 -7.74 3.14 -13.93
C THR A 192 -9.03 2.65 -14.60
N TRP A 193 -8.97 2.22 -15.85
CA TRP A 193 -10.12 1.69 -16.59
C TRP A 193 -10.60 0.34 -16.07
N ALA A 194 -9.70 -0.48 -15.52
CA ALA A 194 -10.10 -1.71 -14.84
C ALA A 194 -11.07 -1.43 -13.68
N TYR A 195 -10.89 -0.32 -13.00
CA TYR A 195 -11.77 0.08 -11.90
C TYR A 195 -13.11 0.63 -12.38
N ASN A 196 -13.22 1.14 -13.61
CA ASN A 196 -14.53 1.47 -14.19
C ASN A 196 -15.39 0.22 -14.42
N LEU A 197 -14.78 -0.95 -14.77
CA LEU A 197 -15.52 -2.21 -14.83
C LEU A 197 -16.04 -2.60 -13.45
N LEU A 198 -15.24 -2.39 -12.40
CA LEU A 198 -15.67 -2.64 -11.01
C LEU A 198 -16.80 -1.68 -10.60
N GLY A 199 -16.74 -0.41 -11.01
CA GLY A 199 -17.83 0.54 -10.82
C GLY A 199 -19.12 0.11 -11.52
N ALA A 200 -19.01 -0.33 -12.76
CA ALA A 200 -20.16 -0.88 -13.52
C ALA A 200 -20.72 -2.15 -12.86
N ALA A 201 -19.85 -3.01 -12.28
CA ALA A 201 -20.28 -4.19 -11.51
C ALA A 201 -21.06 -3.79 -10.24
N ILE A 202 -20.60 -2.75 -9.52
CA ILE A 202 -21.33 -2.22 -8.36
C ILE A 202 -22.72 -1.77 -8.77
N GLU A 203 -22.86 -0.98 -9.85
CA GLU A 203 -24.17 -0.50 -10.32
C GLU A 203 -25.08 -1.66 -10.76
N ALA A 204 -24.55 -2.57 -11.57
CA ALA A 204 -25.31 -3.70 -12.09
C ALA A 204 -25.83 -4.62 -10.99
N VAL A 205 -25.02 -4.85 -9.96
CA VAL A 205 -25.34 -5.76 -8.87
C VAL A 205 -26.19 -5.08 -7.80
N SER A 206 -25.90 -3.82 -7.44
CA SER A 206 -26.64 -3.10 -6.40
C SER A 206 -27.99 -2.58 -6.88
N GLY A 207 -28.08 -2.18 -8.15
CA GLY A 207 -29.22 -1.44 -8.69
C GLY A 207 -29.18 0.07 -8.35
N GLN A 208 -28.12 0.53 -7.70
CA GLN A 208 -27.87 1.94 -7.36
C GLN A 208 -26.83 2.52 -8.32
N SER A 209 -26.82 3.83 -8.54
CA SER A 209 -25.68 4.47 -9.17
C SER A 209 -24.44 4.31 -8.28
N TYR A 210 -23.26 4.31 -8.86
CA TYR A 210 -22.00 4.19 -8.15
C TYR A 210 -21.85 5.25 -7.03
N GLY A 211 -22.26 6.49 -7.32
CA GLY A 211 -22.23 7.58 -6.34
C GLY A 211 -23.16 7.35 -5.15
N GLU A 212 -24.41 6.90 -5.40
CA GLU A 212 -25.38 6.56 -4.35
C GLU A 212 -24.88 5.40 -3.48
N TYR A 213 -24.33 4.35 -4.13
CA TYR A 213 -23.76 3.23 -3.38
C TYR A 213 -22.62 3.66 -2.47
N LEU A 214 -21.67 4.47 -2.98
CA LEU A 214 -20.58 4.98 -2.15
C LEU A 214 -21.09 5.83 -0.99
N GLN A 215 -22.07 6.71 -1.24
CA GLN A 215 -22.61 7.59 -0.22
C GLN A 215 -23.26 6.79 0.92
N GLU A 216 -24.06 5.78 0.57
CA GLU A 216 -24.82 4.99 1.56
C GLU A 216 -23.95 3.97 2.29
N HIS A 217 -23.02 3.29 1.57
CA HIS A 217 -22.34 2.12 2.09
C HIS A 217 -20.86 2.34 2.44
N VAL A 218 -20.24 3.42 1.95
CA VAL A 218 -18.83 3.72 2.21
C VAL A 218 -18.66 5.04 2.93
N PHE A 219 -19.16 6.15 2.36
CA PHE A 219 -18.92 7.49 2.91
C PHE A 219 -19.69 7.72 4.20
N GLY A 220 -20.98 7.41 4.22
CA GLY A 220 -21.81 7.53 5.43
C GLY A 220 -21.25 6.74 6.61
N PRO A 221 -21.04 5.40 6.49
CA PRO A 221 -20.45 4.60 7.57
C PRO A 221 -19.05 5.00 8.00
N ALA A 222 -18.26 5.64 7.12
CA ALA A 222 -16.93 6.18 7.43
C ALA A 222 -16.98 7.60 8.04
N GLY A 223 -18.15 8.26 8.10
CA GLY A 223 -18.29 9.63 8.56
C GLY A 223 -17.75 10.68 7.59
N MET A 224 -17.76 10.39 6.28
CA MET A 224 -17.21 11.25 5.21
C MET A 224 -18.30 12.23 4.72
N GLU A 225 -18.50 13.30 5.42
CA GLU A 225 -19.61 14.25 5.18
C GLU A 225 -19.46 15.08 3.90
N HIS A 226 -18.22 15.31 3.45
CA HIS A 226 -17.90 16.15 2.29
C HIS A 226 -17.46 15.34 1.06
N ALA A 227 -17.42 14.00 1.19
CA ALA A 227 -17.04 13.11 0.08
C ALA A 227 -18.19 12.96 -0.93
N ALA A 228 -17.84 13.00 -2.21
CA ALA A 228 -18.78 12.83 -3.32
C ALA A 228 -18.04 12.44 -4.60
N LEU A 229 -18.81 12.10 -5.66
CA LEU A 229 -18.27 12.13 -7.01
C LEU A 229 -17.85 13.57 -7.38
N ASP A 230 -16.74 13.69 -8.08
CA ASP A 230 -16.25 14.97 -8.57
C ASP A 230 -17.01 15.36 -9.85
N ASP A 231 -18.24 15.81 -9.67
CA ASP A 231 -19.10 16.32 -10.74
C ASP A 231 -18.98 17.84 -10.80
N ARG A 232 -18.42 18.34 -11.89
CA ARG A 232 -18.25 19.78 -12.13
C ARG A 232 -19.56 20.57 -12.23
N ARG A 233 -20.69 19.89 -12.48
CA ARG A 233 -22.01 20.50 -12.50
C ARG A 233 -22.50 20.81 -11.06
N THR A 234 -21.95 20.12 -10.08
CA THR A 234 -22.27 20.35 -8.66
C THR A 234 -21.34 21.42 -8.11
N ARG A 235 -21.93 22.53 -7.65
CA ARG A 235 -21.16 23.59 -6.99
C ARG A 235 -20.71 23.12 -5.62
N ASP A 236 -19.40 23.13 -5.40
CA ASP A 236 -18.79 22.89 -4.10
C ASP A 236 -17.95 24.11 -3.70
N GLU A 237 -18.44 24.86 -2.70
CA GLU A 237 -17.80 26.10 -2.24
C GLU A 237 -16.46 25.84 -1.52
N HIS A 238 -16.24 24.61 -1.06
CA HIS A 238 -15.02 24.19 -0.37
C HIS A 238 -13.97 23.58 -1.30
N HIS A 239 -14.30 23.39 -2.60
CA HIS A 239 -13.40 22.75 -3.54
C HIS A 239 -12.13 23.58 -3.81
N ALA A 240 -10.98 22.91 -3.81
CA ALA A 240 -9.68 23.53 -4.08
C ALA A 240 -9.49 23.78 -5.58
N ALA A 241 -9.03 24.96 -5.95
CA ALA A 241 -8.52 25.25 -7.27
C ALA A 241 -7.14 24.60 -7.46
N GLY A 242 -6.94 23.92 -8.60
CA GLY A 242 -5.72 23.15 -8.85
C GLY A 242 -4.61 23.96 -9.52
N TYR A 243 -3.37 23.59 -9.25
CA TYR A 243 -2.16 24.23 -9.77
C TYR A 243 -1.15 23.19 -10.25
N ARG A 244 -0.27 23.60 -11.17
CA ARG A 244 0.89 22.83 -11.61
C ARG A 244 2.12 23.70 -11.64
N LEU A 245 3.29 23.11 -11.63
CA LEU A 245 4.55 23.80 -11.80
C LEU A 245 4.94 23.82 -13.28
N ARG A 246 5.24 25.00 -13.79
CA ARG A 246 5.80 25.20 -15.12
C ARG A 246 6.99 26.15 -14.98
N ASP A 247 8.18 25.69 -15.37
CA ASP A 247 9.42 26.45 -15.27
C ASP A 247 9.68 27.00 -13.85
N GLY A 248 9.38 26.16 -12.84
CA GLY A 248 9.51 26.51 -11.42
C GLY A 248 8.42 27.46 -10.90
N GLN A 249 7.49 27.91 -11.74
CA GLN A 249 6.39 28.79 -11.35
C GLN A 249 5.09 28.04 -11.22
N ARG A 250 4.28 28.42 -10.26
CA ARG A 250 2.94 27.90 -10.06
C ARG A 250 1.96 28.56 -11.02
N VAL A 251 1.31 27.74 -11.86
CA VAL A 251 0.26 28.18 -12.80
C VAL A 251 -1.00 27.32 -12.58
N PRO A 252 -2.19 27.82 -12.97
CA PRO A 252 -3.41 27.01 -12.88
C PRO A 252 -3.26 25.69 -13.63
N SER A 253 -3.82 24.62 -13.10
CA SER A 253 -3.91 23.32 -13.74
C SER A 253 -4.82 23.36 -14.96
N LYS A 254 -4.61 22.40 -15.87
CA LYS A 254 -5.63 22.11 -16.89
C LYS A 254 -6.85 21.53 -16.18
N VAL A 255 -7.98 22.17 -16.35
CA VAL A 255 -9.25 21.66 -15.85
C VAL A 255 -9.73 20.56 -16.78
N ILE A 256 -9.91 19.34 -16.25
CA ILE A 256 -10.40 18.16 -16.97
C ILE A 256 -11.68 17.63 -16.35
N ASP A 257 -12.52 17.00 -17.16
CA ASP A 257 -13.64 16.20 -16.68
C ASP A 257 -13.16 14.81 -16.26
N VAL A 258 -13.54 14.36 -15.08
CA VAL A 258 -13.12 13.07 -14.50
C VAL A 258 -14.22 12.02 -14.44
N SER A 259 -15.42 12.32 -15.00
CA SER A 259 -16.54 11.38 -15.06
C SER A 259 -16.19 10.10 -15.82
N GLY A 260 -15.36 10.20 -16.87
CA GLY A 260 -14.85 9.05 -17.62
C GLY A 260 -13.97 8.09 -16.81
N ARG A 261 -13.61 8.44 -15.57
CA ARG A 261 -12.84 7.60 -14.63
C ARG A 261 -13.51 7.50 -13.27
N PHE A 262 -14.82 7.57 -13.23
CA PHE A 262 -15.65 7.73 -12.04
C PHE A 262 -15.25 6.81 -10.88
N ALA A 263 -15.02 5.52 -11.12
CA ALA A 263 -14.67 4.52 -10.12
C ALA A 263 -13.16 4.30 -9.94
N GLY A 264 -12.33 4.85 -10.82
CA GLY A 264 -10.87 4.75 -10.76
C GLY A 264 -10.16 6.02 -10.30
N GLY A 265 -10.86 7.17 -10.26
CA GLY A 265 -10.24 8.46 -9.97
C GLY A 265 -11.20 9.65 -9.92
N GLY A 266 -12.50 9.41 -9.83
CA GLY A 266 -13.54 10.43 -10.01
C GLY A 266 -14.21 10.89 -8.72
N THR A 267 -13.56 10.80 -7.56
CA THR A 267 -14.12 11.29 -6.27
C THR A 267 -13.38 12.51 -5.76
N ARG A 268 -14.06 13.28 -4.90
CA ARG A 268 -13.50 14.34 -4.07
C ARG A 268 -13.85 14.08 -2.60
N ALA A 269 -13.02 14.57 -1.68
CA ALA A 269 -13.23 14.48 -0.25
C ALA A 269 -12.43 15.55 0.48
N SER A 270 -12.76 15.85 1.72
CA SER A 270 -11.91 16.60 2.64
C SER A 270 -10.82 15.71 3.25
N ILE A 271 -9.87 16.33 3.96
CA ILE A 271 -8.86 15.54 4.66
C ILE A 271 -9.46 14.85 5.91
N GLU A 272 -10.48 15.46 6.51
CA GLU A 272 -11.24 14.85 7.61
C GLU A 272 -11.96 13.60 7.15
N ASP A 273 -12.60 13.64 5.97
CA ASP A 273 -13.26 12.48 5.37
C ASP A 273 -12.27 11.35 5.11
N LEU A 274 -11.12 11.67 4.49
CA LEU A 274 -10.12 10.67 4.14
C LEU A 274 -9.53 10.00 5.39
N LEU A 275 -9.36 10.77 6.46
CA LEU A 275 -8.92 10.26 7.75
C LEU A 275 -9.99 9.35 8.38
N GLY A 276 -11.26 9.74 8.29
CA GLY A 276 -12.41 8.92 8.71
C GLY A 276 -12.47 7.58 7.98
N PHE A 277 -12.23 7.58 6.67
CA PHE A 277 -12.11 6.35 5.87
C PHE A 277 -10.96 5.46 6.35
N GLY A 278 -9.79 6.05 6.60
CA GLY A 278 -8.63 5.33 7.12
C GLY A 278 -8.92 4.67 8.47
N GLY A 279 -9.51 5.40 9.41
CA GLY A 279 -9.93 4.88 10.71
C GLY A 279 -11.00 3.78 10.59
N ALA A 280 -11.98 3.97 9.71
CA ALA A 280 -13.04 2.98 9.48
C ALA A 280 -12.50 1.65 8.90
N LEU A 281 -11.43 1.69 8.12
CA LEU A 281 -10.73 0.48 7.66
C LEU A 281 -9.93 -0.20 8.76
N LEU A 282 -9.21 0.56 9.59
CA LEU A 282 -8.45 0.04 10.72
C LEU A 282 -9.38 -0.65 11.74
N ASP A 283 -10.57 -0.10 11.95
CA ASP A 283 -11.61 -0.63 12.84
C ASP A 283 -12.49 -1.72 12.22
N TYR A 284 -12.25 -2.12 10.96
CA TYR A 284 -13.07 -3.12 10.22
C TYR A 284 -14.55 -2.74 10.14
N ARG A 285 -14.90 -1.43 10.13
CA ARG A 285 -16.28 -0.94 10.08
C ARG A 285 -16.91 -0.99 8.69
N LEU A 286 -16.09 -0.98 7.63
CA LEU A 286 -16.56 -0.95 6.24
C LEU A 286 -16.69 -2.33 5.61
N VAL A 287 -15.75 -3.20 5.90
CA VAL A 287 -15.69 -4.60 5.46
C VAL A 287 -15.10 -5.45 6.58
N SER A 288 -15.33 -6.76 6.53
CA SER A 288 -14.79 -7.70 7.51
C SER A 288 -13.27 -7.68 7.59
N ARG A 289 -12.72 -8.22 8.68
CA ARG A 289 -11.27 -8.43 8.83
C ARG A 289 -10.68 -9.25 7.69
N THR A 290 -11.41 -10.24 7.19
CA THR A 290 -10.99 -11.07 6.05
C THR A 290 -10.86 -10.24 4.77
N SER A 291 -11.88 -9.46 4.44
CA SER A 291 -11.87 -8.60 3.25
C SER A 291 -10.83 -7.48 3.36
N THR A 292 -10.70 -6.87 4.54
CA THR A 292 -9.62 -5.90 4.80
C THR A 292 -8.26 -6.54 4.57
N GLY A 293 -8.09 -7.78 4.98
CA GLY A 293 -6.87 -8.52 4.73
C GLY A 293 -6.57 -8.74 3.25
N TRP A 294 -7.57 -9.07 2.44
CA TRP A 294 -7.37 -9.16 0.99
C TRP A 294 -6.96 -7.80 0.37
N MET A 295 -7.51 -6.69 0.89
CA MET A 295 -7.10 -5.36 0.46
C MET A 295 -5.62 -5.07 0.78
N GLN A 296 -5.14 -5.56 1.90
CA GLN A 296 -3.81 -5.28 2.45
C GLN A 296 -2.76 -6.33 2.09
N THR A 297 -3.15 -7.45 1.46
CA THR A 297 -2.23 -8.52 1.06
C THR A 297 -1.75 -8.29 -0.36
N PRO A 298 -0.43 -8.21 -0.63
CA PRO A 298 0.08 -8.15 -1.98
C PRO A 298 -0.37 -9.38 -2.78
N MET A 299 -0.91 -9.13 -3.96
CA MET A 299 -1.25 -10.20 -4.88
C MET A 299 -0.01 -10.65 -5.65
N SER A 300 -0.04 -11.84 -6.20
CA SER A 300 1.02 -12.38 -7.03
C SER A 300 0.54 -12.71 -8.43
N THR A 301 1.45 -12.64 -9.38
CA THR A 301 1.27 -13.18 -10.73
C THR A 301 1.25 -14.71 -10.70
N ARG A 302 0.85 -15.36 -11.80
CA ARG A 302 0.81 -16.83 -11.91
C ARG A 302 2.17 -17.50 -11.70
N ASP A 303 3.26 -16.82 -12.02
CA ASP A 303 4.63 -17.28 -11.78
C ASP A 303 5.15 -16.96 -10.39
N GLY A 304 4.27 -16.43 -9.51
CA GLY A 304 4.56 -16.19 -8.10
C GLY A 304 5.20 -14.83 -7.77
N ARG A 305 5.39 -13.92 -8.74
CA ARG A 305 5.94 -12.59 -8.44
C ARG A 305 4.94 -11.75 -7.67
N LEU A 306 5.39 -11.12 -6.59
CA LEU A 306 4.58 -10.13 -5.87
C LEU A 306 4.39 -8.87 -6.70
N THR A 307 3.22 -8.28 -6.52
CA THR A 307 2.87 -7.04 -7.21
C THR A 307 3.05 -5.79 -6.34
N ASP A 308 3.38 -5.97 -5.05
CA ASP A 308 3.33 -4.93 -4.02
C ASP A 308 2.00 -4.17 -4.00
N TYR A 309 0.93 -4.84 -4.43
CA TYR A 309 -0.43 -4.30 -4.51
C TYR A 309 -1.46 -5.38 -4.16
N GLY A 310 -2.34 -5.07 -3.22
CA GLY A 310 -3.48 -5.90 -2.84
C GLY A 310 -4.74 -5.54 -3.63
N MET A 311 -5.89 -5.47 -2.97
CA MET A 311 -7.13 -5.04 -3.61
C MET A 311 -7.41 -3.57 -3.25
N GLY A 312 -6.98 -2.66 -4.14
CA GLY A 312 -7.19 -1.22 -3.98
C GLY A 312 -6.14 -0.48 -3.13
N PHE A 313 -5.07 -1.15 -2.73
CA PHE A 313 -3.95 -0.56 -1.99
C PHE A 313 -2.61 -1.11 -2.45
N ALA A 314 -1.61 -0.24 -2.52
CA ALA A 314 -0.21 -0.64 -2.56
C ALA A 314 0.29 -0.96 -1.15
N THR A 315 1.24 -1.88 -1.04
CA THR A 315 1.81 -2.32 0.24
C THR A 315 3.32 -2.40 0.15
N TRP A 316 4.01 -2.00 1.21
CA TRP A 316 5.47 -2.14 1.29
C TRP A 316 5.94 -2.07 2.75
N PRO A 317 7.09 -2.66 3.07
CA PRO A 317 7.71 -2.48 4.38
C PRO A 317 8.42 -1.13 4.47
N LEU A 318 8.27 -0.46 5.61
CA LEU A 318 8.99 0.77 5.94
C LEU A 318 9.57 0.63 7.34
N ARG A 319 10.89 0.44 7.46
CA ARG A 319 11.60 0.36 8.76
C ARG A 319 11.01 -0.64 9.76
N GLY A 320 10.51 -1.76 9.28
CA GLY A 320 9.88 -2.77 10.11
C GLY A 320 8.38 -2.60 10.30
N HIS A 321 7.79 -1.50 9.82
CA HIS A 321 6.34 -1.28 9.77
C HIS A 321 5.76 -1.77 8.44
N TYR A 322 4.58 -2.35 8.49
CA TYR A 322 3.85 -2.74 7.28
C TYR A 322 2.97 -1.57 6.82
N VAL A 323 3.33 -0.99 5.69
CA VAL A 323 2.58 0.13 5.10
C VAL A 323 1.55 -0.38 4.12
N VAL A 324 0.34 0.13 4.26
CA VAL A 324 -0.77 -0.03 3.31
C VAL A 324 -1.16 1.37 2.85
N ALA A 325 -1.06 1.68 1.57
CA ALA A 325 -1.31 3.04 1.12
C ALA A 325 -1.88 3.11 -0.30
N HIS A 326 -2.52 4.23 -0.59
CA HIS A 326 -2.79 4.63 -1.96
C HIS A 326 -2.49 6.10 -2.16
N SER A 327 -1.79 6.42 -3.24
CA SER A 327 -1.57 7.80 -3.67
C SER A 327 -2.54 8.19 -4.78
N GLY A 328 -2.87 9.46 -4.84
CA GLY A 328 -3.64 10.05 -5.92
C GLY A 328 -2.82 11.09 -6.69
N ALA A 329 -2.85 11.01 -8.02
CA ALA A 329 -2.23 11.98 -8.90
C ALA A 329 -3.08 12.15 -10.15
N GLN A 330 -3.52 13.37 -10.39
CA GLN A 330 -4.18 13.80 -11.63
C GLN A 330 -4.09 15.33 -11.71
N PRO A 331 -4.49 15.96 -12.83
CA PRO A 331 -4.61 17.41 -12.86
C PRO A 331 -5.38 17.94 -11.65
N GLU A 332 -4.88 19.04 -11.08
CA GLU A 332 -5.41 19.75 -9.91
C GLU A 332 -5.07 19.15 -8.54
N THR A 333 -4.39 17.98 -8.43
CA THR A 333 -4.20 17.37 -7.12
C THR A 333 -2.99 16.43 -7.00
N SER A 334 -2.50 16.30 -5.78
CA SER A 334 -1.69 15.20 -5.28
C SER A 334 -2.22 14.78 -3.91
N THR A 335 -2.50 13.50 -3.70
CA THR A 335 -3.06 12.97 -2.44
C THR A 335 -2.34 11.72 -1.98
N LEU A 336 -2.42 11.41 -0.70
CA LEU A 336 -1.88 10.20 -0.09
C LEU A 336 -2.76 9.79 1.09
N LEU A 337 -3.17 8.54 1.11
CA LEU A 337 -3.66 7.84 2.30
C LEU A 337 -2.64 6.75 2.64
N LEU A 338 -2.15 6.74 3.88
CA LEU A 338 -1.21 5.75 4.38
C LEU A 338 -1.72 5.20 5.70
N LEU A 339 -1.75 3.89 5.82
CA LEU A 339 -2.17 3.15 7.01
C LEU A 339 -0.99 2.31 7.51
N LEU A 340 -0.86 2.21 8.82
CA LEU A 340 -0.01 1.25 9.52
C LEU A 340 -0.92 0.40 10.41
N PRO A 341 -1.46 -0.72 9.88
CA PRO A 341 -2.46 -1.51 10.62
C PRO A 341 -1.93 -2.09 11.94
N GLY A 342 -0.63 -2.41 12.01
CA GLY A 342 0.00 -2.93 13.23
C GLY A 342 0.12 -1.92 14.36
N GLU A 343 0.10 -0.62 14.04
CA GLU A 343 0.31 0.49 14.97
C GLU A 343 -0.94 1.35 15.16
N ASP A 344 -2.06 0.96 14.54
CA ASP A 344 -3.32 1.70 14.55
C ASP A 344 -3.16 3.17 14.11
N VAL A 345 -2.45 3.39 12.99
CA VAL A 345 -2.15 4.70 12.46
C VAL A 345 -2.77 4.89 11.08
N ALA A 346 -3.45 6.01 10.87
CA ALA A 346 -3.83 6.52 9.57
C ALA A 346 -3.27 7.93 9.35
N ILE A 347 -2.70 8.16 8.16
CA ILE A 347 -2.17 9.46 7.74
C ILE A 347 -2.79 9.80 6.38
N ALA A 348 -3.43 10.96 6.31
CA ALA A 348 -4.09 11.47 5.12
C ALA A 348 -3.47 12.81 4.71
N LEU A 349 -3.12 12.97 3.42
CA LEU A 349 -2.55 14.21 2.90
C LEU A 349 -3.19 14.57 1.56
N ALA A 350 -3.41 15.87 1.35
CA ALA A 350 -3.90 16.39 0.08
C ALA A 350 -3.26 17.76 -0.23
N SER A 351 -2.84 17.94 -1.48
CA SER A 351 -2.35 19.22 -2.02
C SER A 351 -3.06 19.51 -3.33
N ASN A 352 -3.36 20.78 -3.59
CA ASN A 352 -3.89 21.24 -4.88
C ASN A 352 -2.79 21.55 -5.91
N VAL A 353 -1.59 21.03 -5.72
CA VAL A 353 -0.50 21.12 -6.69
C VAL A 353 -0.17 19.74 -7.24
N GLU A 354 -0.09 19.65 -8.57
CA GLU A 354 0.33 18.43 -9.27
C GLU A 354 1.78 18.06 -8.96
N GLY A 355 2.09 16.75 -8.95
CA GLY A 355 3.47 16.26 -8.84
C GLY A 355 4.08 16.29 -7.45
N GLN A 356 3.28 16.48 -6.38
CA GLN A 356 3.77 16.60 -5.00
C GLN A 356 3.94 15.26 -4.26
N ALA A 357 3.87 14.12 -4.95
CA ALA A 357 3.92 12.80 -4.31
C ALA A 357 5.15 12.59 -3.41
N ALA A 358 6.33 13.11 -3.81
CA ALA A 358 7.57 13.00 -3.02
C ALA A 358 7.48 13.82 -1.73
N SER A 359 6.97 15.05 -1.79
CA SER A 359 6.77 15.92 -0.62
C SER A 359 5.77 15.32 0.35
N LEU A 360 4.60 14.84 -0.14
CA LEU A 360 3.61 14.17 0.70
C LEU A 360 4.18 12.92 1.40
N LYS A 361 5.00 12.13 0.71
CA LYS A 361 5.68 10.98 1.32
C LYS A 361 6.69 11.41 2.41
N ARG A 362 7.47 12.47 2.19
CA ARG A 362 8.40 12.98 3.23
C ARG A 362 7.66 13.40 4.48
N ILE A 363 6.53 14.11 4.33
CA ILE A 363 5.67 14.49 5.47
C ILE A 363 5.15 13.23 6.18
N ALA A 364 4.56 12.28 5.45
CA ALA A 364 4.02 11.05 6.03
C ALA A 364 5.10 10.25 6.79
N TYR A 365 6.28 10.10 6.22
CA TYR A 365 7.39 9.37 6.86
C TYR A 365 7.96 10.11 8.08
N GLY A 366 8.01 11.45 8.04
CA GLY A 366 8.36 12.25 9.21
C GLY A 366 7.35 12.13 10.35
N ILE A 367 6.04 12.04 10.01
CA ILE A 367 4.97 11.78 11.00
C ILE A 367 5.15 10.39 11.63
N ILE A 368 5.46 9.36 10.84
CA ILE A 368 5.74 8.02 11.35
C ILE A 368 6.93 8.05 12.31
N GLU A 369 8.04 8.69 11.92
CA GLU A 369 9.22 8.84 12.77
C GLU A 369 8.90 9.53 14.09
N LEU A 370 8.06 10.57 14.05
CA LEU A 370 7.67 11.33 15.24
C LEU A 370 6.76 10.52 16.17
N LEU A 371 5.74 9.86 15.62
CA LEU A 371 4.73 9.16 16.41
C LEU A 371 5.25 7.85 16.99
N LEU A 372 6.10 7.14 16.25
CA LEU A 372 6.58 5.81 16.65
C LEU A 372 7.98 5.87 17.29
N GLU A 373 8.50 7.08 17.52
CA GLU A 373 9.86 7.30 18.06
C GLU A 373 10.93 6.52 17.27
N ASP A 374 10.69 6.36 15.95
CA ASP A 374 11.57 5.61 15.04
C ASP A 374 12.88 6.38 14.80
N LYS A 375 13.58 6.67 15.91
CA LYS A 375 14.90 7.33 15.96
C LYS A 375 16.05 6.31 16.04
N GLY A 376 15.77 5.04 15.74
CA GLY A 376 16.78 3.98 15.78
C GLY A 376 18.03 4.37 15.00
N PRO A 377 19.24 4.00 15.47
CA PRO A 377 20.48 4.34 14.80
C PRO A 377 20.45 3.83 13.37
N ARG A 378 20.39 4.77 12.42
CA ARG A 378 20.53 4.46 11.00
C ARG A 378 22.01 4.19 10.77
N LEU A 379 22.28 3.07 10.13
CA LEU A 379 23.60 2.86 9.54
C LEU A 379 23.77 3.97 8.48
N SER A 380 24.56 5.01 8.85
CA SER A 380 24.63 6.22 8.02
C SER A 380 25.31 5.91 6.69
N ALA A 381 24.62 6.16 5.58
CA ALA A 381 25.13 5.96 4.23
C ALA A 381 26.30 6.90 3.86
N HIS A 382 26.60 7.93 4.66
CA HIS A 382 27.50 9.02 4.27
C HIS A 382 28.98 8.83 4.61
N ARG A 383 29.34 7.77 5.36
CA ARG A 383 30.74 7.48 5.74
C ARG A 383 31.25 6.12 5.28
N GLN A 384 30.53 5.44 4.41
CA GLN A 384 30.77 4.03 4.10
C GLN A 384 31.34 3.89 2.68
N GLY A 385 32.39 3.10 2.57
CA GLY A 385 32.79 2.57 1.28
C GLY A 385 31.64 1.76 0.64
N THR A 386 31.68 1.57 -0.66
CA THR A 386 30.62 0.91 -1.44
C THR A 386 30.19 -0.44 -0.86
N VAL A 387 31.13 -1.21 -0.31
CA VAL A 387 30.88 -2.54 0.29
C VAL A 387 30.01 -2.42 1.54
N ASP A 388 30.37 -1.53 2.47
CA ASP A 388 29.61 -1.33 3.70
C ASP A 388 28.20 -0.83 3.41
N ALA A 389 28.04 0.01 2.41
CA ALA A 389 26.72 0.49 1.99
C ALA A 389 25.82 -0.66 1.51
N VAL A 390 26.35 -1.62 0.73
CA VAL A 390 25.59 -2.80 0.27
C VAL A 390 25.26 -3.74 1.41
N VAL A 391 26.21 -4.05 2.30
CA VAL A 391 25.95 -4.89 3.48
C VAL A 391 24.88 -4.27 4.36
N ASN A 392 25.00 -2.98 4.66
CA ASN A 392 24.01 -2.25 5.47
C ASN A 392 22.63 -2.20 4.82
N GLU A 393 22.55 -2.00 3.51
CA GLU A 393 21.27 -2.06 2.80
C GLU A 393 20.64 -3.45 2.95
N GLY A 394 21.43 -4.51 2.85
CA GLY A 394 20.96 -5.88 3.05
C GLY A 394 20.46 -6.16 4.45
N LEU A 395 21.20 -5.75 5.47
CA LEU A 395 20.77 -5.88 6.88
C LEU A 395 19.47 -5.12 7.15
N ASN A 396 19.36 -3.87 6.65
CA ASN A 396 18.14 -3.08 6.78
C ASN A 396 16.95 -3.75 6.07
N ARG A 397 17.17 -4.38 4.91
CA ARG A 397 16.11 -5.08 4.17
C ARG A 397 15.65 -6.35 4.87
N VAL A 398 16.57 -7.21 5.32
CA VAL A 398 16.22 -8.42 6.11
C VAL A 398 15.42 -8.03 7.35
N PHE A 399 15.88 -7.01 8.06
CA PHE A 399 15.19 -6.46 9.23
C PHE A 399 13.82 -5.90 8.87
N GLY A 400 13.77 -4.95 7.93
CA GLY A 400 12.55 -4.23 7.59
C GLY A 400 11.46 -5.12 7.00
N TYR A 401 11.83 -5.97 6.02
CA TYR A 401 10.89 -6.93 5.43
C TYR A 401 10.48 -8.01 6.44
N GLY A 402 11.46 -8.57 7.16
CA GLY A 402 11.21 -9.65 8.10
C GLY A 402 10.27 -9.24 9.22
N LEU A 403 10.55 -8.13 9.88
CA LEU A 403 9.74 -7.62 10.98
C LEU A 403 8.34 -7.22 10.53
N ALA A 404 8.22 -6.47 9.43
CA ALA A 404 6.95 -6.02 8.89
C ALA A 404 6.04 -7.19 8.49
N TYR A 405 6.56 -8.14 7.73
CA TYR A 405 5.78 -9.29 7.29
C TYR A 405 5.46 -10.26 8.44
N HIS A 406 6.32 -10.38 9.44
CA HIS A 406 6.02 -11.17 10.64
C HIS A 406 4.86 -10.54 11.43
N GLN A 407 4.90 -9.24 11.69
CA GLN A 407 3.82 -8.51 12.38
C GLN A 407 2.51 -8.58 11.61
N TRP A 408 2.57 -8.41 10.28
CA TRP A 408 1.39 -8.52 9.42
C TRP A 408 0.78 -9.93 9.46
N ALA A 409 1.57 -11.00 9.42
CA ALA A 409 1.07 -12.37 9.52
C ALA A 409 0.52 -12.71 10.92
N ALA A 410 1.10 -12.14 11.97
CA ALA A 410 0.64 -12.35 13.34
C ALA A 410 -0.70 -11.65 13.63
N HIS A 411 -0.95 -10.50 13.02
CA HIS A 411 -2.11 -9.63 13.30
C HIS A 411 -3.09 -9.51 12.12
N GLY A 412 -2.71 -9.96 10.93
CA GLY A 412 -3.51 -9.93 9.71
C GLY A 412 -3.97 -11.30 9.25
N PRO A 413 -4.69 -11.37 8.14
CA PRO A 413 -5.12 -12.63 7.52
C PRO A 413 -4.04 -13.28 6.65
N GLY A 414 -2.83 -12.72 6.60
CA GLY A 414 -1.77 -13.19 5.74
C GLY A 414 -1.09 -14.45 6.24
N THR A 415 -0.70 -15.30 5.32
CA THR A 415 0.20 -16.43 5.58
C THR A 415 1.58 -16.08 5.04
N LEU A 416 2.59 -16.19 5.90
CA LEU A 416 3.97 -16.11 5.46
C LEU A 416 4.31 -17.26 4.50
N PRO A 417 5.26 -17.06 3.57
CA PRO A 417 5.81 -18.16 2.78
C PRO A 417 6.24 -19.32 3.70
N GLY A 418 6.04 -20.56 3.25
CA GLY A 418 6.33 -21.75 4.04
C GLY A 418 7.78 -21.79 4.55
N THR A 419 8.00 -22.53 5.65
CA THR A 419 9.33 -22.71 6.26
C THR A 419 10.21 -23.71 5.49
N GLY A 420 9.73 -24.32 4.40
CA GLY A 420 10.53 -25.22 3.56
C GLY A 420 11.75 -24.51 2.97
N GLY A 421 12.94 -25.18 2.97
CA GLY A 421 14.18 -24.61 2.43
C GLY A 421 14.73 -23.40 3.21
N LEU A 422 14.35 -23.24 4.48
CA LEU A 422 14.81 -22.12 5.31
C LEU A 422 16.32 -22.13 5.58
N PRO A 423 17.00 -23.28 5.84
CA PRO A 423 18.45 -23.33 5.94
C PRO A 423 19.16 -22.79 4.70
N GLU A 424 18.71 -23.20 3.52
CA GLU A 424 19.21 -22.75 2.21
C GLU A 424 18.99 -21.24 2.02
N ALA A 425 17.86 -20.71 2.51
CA ALA A 425 17.60 -19.27 2.48
C ALA A 425 18.59 -18.48 3.33
N PHE A 426 18.93 -18.95 4.52
CA PHE A 426 19.96 -18.34 5.37
C PHE A 426 21.34 -18.35 4.71
N GLU A 427 21.72 -19.46 4.09
CA GLU A 427 22.98 -19.54 3.32
C GLU A 427 23.00 -18.59 2.14
N GLN A 428 21.87 -18.43 1.43
CA GLN A 428 21.77 -17.52 0.30
C GLN A 428 21.87 -16.06 0.74
N VAL A 429 21.18 -15.66 1.83
CA VAL A 429 21.32 -14.32 2.42
C VAL A 429 22.77 -14.07 2.84
N THR A 430 23.39 -15.05 3.49
CA THR A 430 24.79 -14.95 3.90
C THR A 430 25.72 -14.73 2.70
N ARG A 431 25.47 -15.42 1.57
CA ARG A 431 26.22 -15.22 0.31
C ARG A 431 25.97 -13.86 -0.34
N LEU A 432 24.71 -13.35 -0.29
CA LEU A 432 24.39 -12.02 -0.80
C LEU A 432 25.11 -10.90 -0.02
N LEU A 433 25.37 -11.12 1.26
CA LEU A 433 26.03 -10.19 2.15
C LEU A 433 27.52 -10.48 2.33
N ASP A 434 28.09 -11.41 1.54
CA ASP A 434 29.50 -11.73 1.58
C ASP A 434 30.36 -10.56 1.06
N ARG A 435 31.16 -10.01 1.95
CA ARG A 435 31.98 -8.83 1.70
C ARG A 435 32.92 -9.00 0.50
N ALA A 436 33.61 -10.13 0.40
CA ALA A 436 34.55 -10.37 -0.69
C ALA A 436 33.84 -10.51 -2.05
N ALA A 437 32.62 -11.02 -2.07
CA ALA A 437 31.81 -11.06 -3.26
C ALA A 437 31.30 -9.67 -3.68
N ILE A 438 30.93 -8.83 -2.72
CA ILE A 438 30.50 -7.45 -2.95
C ILE A 438 31.67 -6.61 -3.45
N GLU A 439 32.87 -6.73 -2.88
CA GLU A 439 34.06 -6.01 -3.32
C GLU A 439 34.41 -6.27 -4.77
N ARG A 440 34.23 -7.51 -5.24
CA ARG A 440 34.52 -7.88 -6.65
C ARG A 440 33.55 -7.28 -7.67
N ALA A 441 32.28 -7.07 -7.31
CA ALA A 441 31.25 -6.58 -8.22
C ALA A 441 30.12 -5.87 -7.43
N PRO A 442 30.35 -4.67 -6.91
CA PRO A 442 29.43 -4.00 -5.98
C PRO A 442 28.06 -3.67 -6.61
N ASP A 443 28.01 -3.22 -7.86
CA ASP A 443 26.76 -2.89 -8.54
C ASP A 443 25.90 -4.13 -8.78
N ALA A 444 26.52 -5.21 -9.28
CA ALA A 444 25.82 -6.48 -9.49
C ALA A 444 25.41 -7.14 -8.16
N ALA A 445 26.15 -6.96 -7.08
CA ALA A 445 25.75 -7.40 -5.74
C ALA A 445 24.53 -6.63 -5.25
N ARG A 446 24.50 -5.32 -5.46
CA ARG A 446 23.37 -4.48 -5.11
C ARG A 446 22.10 -4.82 -5.91
N GLU A 447 22.24 -5.05 -7.22
CA GLU A 447 21.10 -5.49 -8.05
C GLU A 447 20.51 -6.82 -7.56
N ARG A 448 21.35 -7.82 -7.26
CA ARG A 448 20.89 -9.10 -6.67
C ARG A 448 20.21 -8.91 -5.33
N LEU A 449 20.74 -8.05 -4.47
CA LEU A 449 20.14 -7.74 -3.19
C LEU A 449 18.77 -7.07 -3.35
N LEU A 450 18.63 -6.16 -4.32
CA LEU A 450 17.36 -5.49 -4.62
C LEU A 450 16.31 -6.47 -5.14
N ALA A 451 16.70 -7.49 -5.90
CA ALA A 451 15.80 -8.52 -6.40
C ALA A 451 15.37 -9.53 -5.30
N ALA A 452 16.20 -9.75 -4.28
CA ALA A 452 16.04 -10.84 -3.31
C ALA A 452 14.82 -10.72 -2.36
N HIS A 453 14.03 -9.67 -2.43
CA HIS A 453 12.74 -9.58 -1.74
C HIS A 453 11.57 -10.01 -2.63
N GLU A 454 11.79 -10.19 -3.92
CA GLU A 454 10.77 -10.57 -4.89
C GLU A 454 10.46 -12.08 -4.84
N PRO A 455 9.25 -12.51 -5.22
CA PRO A 455 8.84 -13.91 -5.14
C PRO A 455 9.63 -14.86 -6.04
N HIS A 456 10.14 -14.40 -7.19
CA HIS A 456 10.96 -15.23 -8.08
C HIS A 456 12.33 -15.56 -7.46
N GLU A 457 12.76 -14.82 -6.44
CA GLU A 457 13.89 -15.11 -5.57
C GLU A 457 13.42 -15.79 -4.26
N ASP A 458 12.25 -16.43 -4.27
CA ASP A 458 11.67 -17.22 -3.19
C ASP A 458 11.50 -16.43 -1.87
N TRP A 459 11.23 -15.12 -1.96
CA TRP A 459 11.04 -14.23 -0.81
C TRP A 459 12.20 -14.26 0.19
N LEU A 460 13.39 -14.39 -0.30
CA LEU A 460 14.58 -14.73 0.47
C LEU A 460 14.75 -13.85 1.72
N LEU A 461 14.71 -12.52 1.55
CA LEU A 461 14.90 -11.58 2.68
C LEU A 461 13.72 -11.60 3.65
N VAL A 462 12.49 -11.76 3.13
CA VAL A 462 11.27 -11.87 3.95
C VAL A 462 11.31 -13.13 4.81
N ARG A 463 11.62 -14.29 4.22
CA ARG A 463 11.66 -15.59 4.92
C ARG A 463 12.68 -15.61 6.04
N VAL A 464 13.90 -15.17 5.77
CA VAL A 464 14.97 -15.10 6.77
C VAL A 464 14.60 -14.12 7.88
N GLY A 465 14.23 -12.91 7.54
CA GLY A 465 13.88 -11.88 8.52
C GLY A 465 12.64 -12.21 9.36
N ALA A 466 11.60 -12.81 8.77
CA ALA A 466 10.40 -13.23 9.50
C ALA A 466 10.69 -14.42 10.45
N HIS A 467 11.57 -15.35 10.05
CA HIS A 467 12.04 -16.39 10.96
C HIS A 467 12.80 -15.80 12.16
N MET A 468 13.69 -14.84 11.93
CA MET A 468 14.40 -14.14 12.99
C MET A 468 13.43 -13.42 13.93
N ALA A 469 12.43 -12.70 13.38
CA ALA A 469 11.41 -11.99 14.16
C ALA A 469 10.61 -12.96 15.05
N ARG A 470 10.16 -14.09 14.49
CA ARG A 470 9.46 -15.15 15.25
C ARG A 470 10.32 -15.71 16.37
N THR A 471 11.58 -16.06 16.07
CA THR A 471 12.53 -16.58 17.07
C THR A 471 12.74 -15.61 18.23
N LEU A 472 12.82 -14.31 17.93
CA LEU A 472 12.95 -13.25 18.93
C LEU A 472 11.66 -13.08 19.74
N GLU A 473 10.49 -13.11 19.12
CA GLU A 473 9.21 -13.02 19.81
C GLU A 473 9.00 -14.18 20.78
N GLU A 474 9.28 -15.42 20.33
CA GLU A 474 9.20 -16.64 21.17
C GLU A 474 10.20 -16.63 22.34
N ALA A 475 11.35 -16.00 22.17
CA ALA A 475 12.40 -15.96 23.17
C ALA A 475 12.29 -14.80 24.16
N MET A 476 11.87 -13.64 23.69
CA MET A 476 11.96 -12.36 24.40
C MET A 476 10.60 -11.64 24.57
N GLY A 477 9.54 -12.18 23.96
CA GLY A 477 8.18 -11.66 24.03
C GLY A 477 7.86 -10.56 23.02
N PRO A 478 6.55 -10.28 22.83
CA PRO A 478 6.06 -9.34 21.82
C PRO A 478 6.47 -7.88 22.08
N GLU A 479 6.66 -7.46 23.33
CA GLU A 479 7.11 -6.10 23.66
C GLU A 479 8.52 -5.84 23.13
N ARG A 480 9.41 -6.84 23.26
CA ARG A 480 10.75 -6.73 22.69
C ARG A 480 10.69 -6.58 21.18
N LEU A 481 9.84 -7.37 20.51
CA LEU A 481 9.67 -7.30 19.07
C LEU A 481 9.21 -5.91 18.64
N ARG A 482 8.21 -5.33 19.31
CA ARG A 482 7.72 -3.97 19.05
C ARG A 482 8.74 -2.86 19.27
N SER A 483 9.79 -3.11 20.03
CA SER A 483 10.86 -2.12 20.27
C SER A 483 11.88 -2.00 19.14
N TYR A 484 11.96 -2.98 18.21
CA TYR A 484 13.01 -2.97 17.19
C TYR A 484 12.92 -1.86 16.15
N PRO A 485 11.76 -1.34 15.72
CA PRO A 485 11.74 -0.16 14.87
C PRO A 485 12.54 1.02 15.43
N ALA A 486 12.46 1.25 16.75
CA ALA A 486 13.24 2.28 17.44
C ALA A 486 14.70 1.88 17.72
N ARG A 487 14.98 0.58 17.84
CA ARG A 487 16.33 0.06 18.16
C ARG A 487 17.19 -0.23 16.94
N GLY A 488 16.55 -0.39 15.78
CA GLY A 488 17.21 -0.59 14.48
C GLY A 488 17.71 -2.02 14.20
N PRO A 489 18.22 -2.25 12.99
CA PRO A 489 18.60 -3.57 12.51
C PRO A 489 19.74 -4.20 13.30
N LEU A 490 20.73 -3.45 13.77
CA LEU A 490 21.84 -4.01 14.53
C LEU A 490 21.38 -4.65 15.84
N ALA A 491 20.45 -4.01 16.57
CA ALA A 491 19.87 -4.58 17.77
C ALA A 491 19.10 -5.87 17.47
N PHE A 492 18.36 -5.90 16.37
CA PHE A 492 17.61 -7.08 15.93
C PHE A 492 18.52 -8.27 15.62
N PHE A 493 19.59 -8.05 14.84
CA PHE A 493 20.55 -9.10 14.50
C PHE A 493 21.34 -9.59 15.71
N ASN A 494 21.81 -8.67 16.57
CA ASN A 494 22.59 -9.03 17.75
C ASN A 494 21.76 -9.82 18.76
N ASP A 495 20.51 -9.40 19.03
CA ASP A 495 19.61 -10.15 19.91
C ASP A 495 19.29 -11.53 19.32
N TYR A 496 19.08 -11.63 17.99
CA TYR A 496 18.86 -12.91 17.32
C TYR A 496 20.07 -13.86 17.48
N LEU A 497 21.28 -13.38 17.26
CA LEU A 497 22.50 -14.17 17.44
C LEU A 497 22.66 -14.64 18.89
N ALA A 498 22.40 -13.77 19.87
CA ALA A 498 22.46 -14.12 21.30
C ALA A 498 21.41 -15.20 21.65
N VAL A 499 20.18 -15.11 21.10
CA VAL A 499 19.14 -16.15 21.27
C VAL A 499 19.60 -17.46 20.64
N CYS A 500 20.16 -17.41 19.42
CA CYS A 500 20.66 -18.61 18.75
C CYS A 500 21.83 -19.27 19.47
N GLU A 501 22.71 -18.51 20.10
CA GLU A 501 23.78 -19.04 20.94
C GLU A 501 23.23 -19.75 22.20
N SER A 502 22.27 -19.12 22.88
CA SER A 502 21.66 -19.67 24.10
C SER A 502 20.79 -20.91 23.84
N LYS A 503 20.08 -20.96 22.70
CA LYS A 503 19.18 -22.07 22.31
C LYS A 503 19.86 -23.11 21.43
N SER A 504 21.16 -22.99 21.14
CA SER A 504 21.89 -23.89 20.24
C SER A 504 21.25 -24.04 18.85
N CYS A 505 20.90 -22.94 18.21
CA CYS A 505 20.37 -22.98 16.83
C CYS A 505 21.34 -23.75 15.90
N PRO A 506 20.82 -24.51 14.92
CA PRO A 506 21.64 -25.14 13.86
C PRO A 506 22.51 -24.11 13.12
N ASP A 507 23.69 -24.56 12.66
CA ASP A 507 24.68 -23.68 12.02
C ASP A 507 24.16 -22.78 10.88
N PRO A 508 23.29 -23.24 9.97
CA PRO A 508 22.78 -22.39 8.91
C PRO A 508 22.05 -21.13 9.43
N PHE A 509 21.43 -21.20 10.61
CA PHE A 509 20.69 -20.09 11.21
C PHE A 509 21.56 -19.07 11.94
N ARG A 510 22.87 -19.34 12.10
CA ARG A 510 23.79 -18.48 12.85
C ARG A 510 24.51 -17.45 12.01
N PHE A 511 24.35 -17.46 10.71
CA PHE A 511 25.19 -16.74 9.75
C PHE A 511 26.69 -17.13 9.85
N ASN A 512 27.47 -16.80 8.83
CA ASN A 512 28.90 -17.07 8.85
C ASN A 512 29.69 -16.06 9.69
N GLU A 513 30.95 -16.37 9.99
CA GLU A 513 31.80 -15.52 10.82
C GLU A 513 32.09 -14.15 10.16
N THR A 514 32.13 -14.07 8.83
CA THR A 514 32.33 -12.81 8.10
C THR A 514 31.20 -11.82 8.40
N LEU A 515 29.94 -12.25 8.27
CA LEU A 515 28.79 -11.39 8.56
C LEU A 515 28.70 -11.02 10.05
N ARG A 516 29.06 -11.96 10.95
CA ARG A 516 29.14 -11.67 12.37
C ARG A 516 30.23 -10.64 12.70
N ALA A 517 31.37 -10.68 12.00
CA ALA A 517 32.44 -9.68 12.14
C ALA A 517 31.99 -8.31 11.68
N ASP A 518 31.24 -8.23 10.58
CA ASP A 518 30.63 -6.97 10.12
C ASP A 518 29.63 -6.40 11.14
N LEU A 519 28.77 -7.24 11.71
CA LEU A 519 27.82 -6.81 12.75
C LEU A 519 28.54 -6.26 13.99
N ARG A 520 29.61 -6.91 14.45
CA ARG A 520 30.45 -6.42 15.57
C ARG A 520 31.10 -5.07 15.23
N ARG A 521 31.63 -4.92 14.03
CA ARG A 521 32.26 -3.69 13.56
C ARG A 521 31.27 -2.53 13.51
N PHE A 522 30.07 -2.73 12.93
CA PHE A 522 29.04 -1.72 12.87
C PHE A 522 28.51 -1.31 14.25
N THR A 523 28.46 -2.25 15.20
CA THR A 523 28.07 -1.93 16.59
C THR A 523 29.08 -1.04 17.30
N GLY A 524 30.38 -1.22 17.02
CA GLY A 524 31.46 -0.40 17.60
C GLY A 524 31.55 1.01 17.00
N GLU A 525 31.17 1.18 15.73
CA GLU A 525 31.23 2.47 15.02
C GLU A 525 30.03 3.39 15.28
N ASN A 526 28.94 2.89 15.83
CA ASN A 526 27.66 3.61 15.97
C ASN A 526 27.36 4.16 17.37
N ILE A 527 28.35 4.27 18.26
CA ILE A 527 28.18 4.85 19.61
C ILE A 527 28.46 6.36 19.63
N GLU A 528 28.33 7.09 18.52
CA GLU A 528 28.26 8.55 18.60
C GLU A 528 26.81 9.01 18.63
N PRO A 529 26.39 9.80 19.65
CA PRO A 529 25.06 10.40 19.67
C PRO A 529 24.91 11.35 18.47
N SER A 530 23.79 11.24 17.79
CA SER A 530 23.40 12.16 16.71
C SER A 530 23.48 13.59 17.22
N ARG A 531 24.48 14.33 16.80
CA ARG A 531 24.48 15.80 16.88
C ARG A 531 23.68 16.33 15.71
N HIS A 532 22.52 16.93 16.08
CA HIS A 532 21.64 17.85 15.36
C HIS A 532 20.76 17.31 14.22
#